data_6ee5fc4b8f929a4a2401e20cf90f4972
#
_entry.id   6ee5fc4b8f929a4a2401e20cf90f4972
#
_cell.length_a   1.000
_cell.length_b   1.000
_cell.length_c   1.000
_cell.angle_alpha   90.00
_cell.angle_beta   90.00
_cell.angle_gamma   90.00
#
_symmetry.space_group_name_H-M   'P 1'
#
loop_
_entity.id
_entity.type
_entity.pdbx_description
1 polymer ?
#
loop_
_entity_poly.entity_id
_entity_poly.type
_entity_poly.pdbx_seq_one_letter_code
_entity_poly.pdbx_strand_id
1 'polypeptide(L)'
;MSIRRSVLVAAVLCALSVLCAPQGQADPSGAGGGGCRQGSVMTGRLVPGTGSAGQNIRRAATLRECVSSLLPGIGAGQFSVTIPWNAPGATSAATFAWSDGSVSAATGFGNGLWLITDGPASGHGIQVDVADSWNGWYYSYADVAVTSATFLS
;
A
#
# COMPACT_ATOMS: atom_id res chain seq x y z
N MET A 1 34.88 -13.21 -77.01
CA MET A 1 34.70 -14.35 -76.13
C MET A 1 34.87 -13.82 -74.71
N SER A 2 33.75 -13.54 -74.02
CA SER A 2 33.71 -12.75 -72.75
C SER A 2 33.03 -13.58 -71.69
N ILE A 3 33.76 -14.01 -70.73
CA ILE A 3 33.31 -14.84 -69.63
C ILE A 3 32.84 -13.89 -68.54
N ARG A 4 31.52 -13.83 -68.22
CA ARG A 4 30.93 -13.13 -67.16
C ARG A 4 31.03 -14.01 -65.85
N ARG A 5 31.75 -13.55 -64.88
CA ARG A 5 31.78 -14.16 -63.55
C ARG A 5 30.61 -13.53 -62.72
N SER A 6 29.66 -14.35 -62.41
CA SER A 6 28.59 -13.99 -61.44
C SER A 6 29.11 -14.16 -60.05
N VAL A 7 29.12 -13.09 -59.30
CA VAL A 7 29.44 -13.10 -57.86
C VAL A 7 28.11 -13.23 -57.12
N LEU A 8 27.89 -14.34 -56.47
CA LEU A 8 26.82 -14.58 -55.51
C LEU A 8 27.16 -13.92 -54.21
N VAL A 9 26.44 -12.85 -53.86
CA VAL A 9 26.50 -12.23 -52.52
C VAL A 9 25.46 -12.94 -51.67
N ALA A 10 25.90 -13.78 -50.74
CA ALA A 10 25.07 -14.36 -49.72
C ALA A 10 24.84 -13.33 -48.61
N ALA A 11 23.64 -12.77 -48.54
CA ALA A 11 23.21 -11.92 -47.44
C ALA A 11 22.86 -12.81 -46.24
N VAL A 12 23.73 -12.81 -45.21
CA VAL A 12 23.44 -13.41 -43.91
C VAL A 12 22.55 -12.43 -43.12
N LEU A 13 21.27 -12.72 -43.05
CA LEU A 13 20.33 -12.04 -42.14
C LEU A 13 20.54 -12.59 -40.73
N CYS A 14 21.32 -11.87 -39.90
CA CYS A 14 21.29 -12.09 -38.48
C CYS A 14 19.99 -11.56 -37.88
N ALA A 15 19.05 -12.46 -37.64
CA ALA A 15 17.87 -12.18 -36.83
C ALA A 15 18.29 -12.02 -35.37
N LEU A 16 18.48 -10.79 -34.92
CA LEU A 16 18.59 -10.44 -33.50
C LEU A 16 17.20 -10.60 -32.86
N SER A 17 16.95 -11.79 -32.33
CA SER A 17 15.82 -12.01 -31.43
C SER A 17 16.18 -11.34 -30.11
N VAL A 18 15.73 -10.10 -29.92
CA VAL A 18 15.73 -9.45 -28.62
C VAL A 18 14.69 -10.20 -27.76
N LEU A 19 15.18 -11.13 -26.95
CA LEU A 19 14.44 -11.68 -25.83
C LEU A 19 14.13 -10.52 -24.88
N CYS A 20 12.94 -9.92 -25.00
CA CYS A 20 12.33 -9.18 -23.91
C CYS A 20 12.05 -10.19 -22.79
N ALA A 21 13.05 -10.39 -21.93
CA ALA A 21 12.78 -10.98 -20.63
C ALA A 21 11.78 -10.06 -19.91
N PRO A 22 10.65 -10.58 -19.41
CA PRO A 22 9.81 -9.79 -18.53
C PRO A 22 10.71 -9.36 -17.38
N GLN A 23 10.90 -8.04 -17.22
CA GLN A 23 11.51 -7.51 -16.02
C GLN A 23 10.61 -7.97 -14.88
N GLY A 24 11.05 -9.00 -14.18
CA GLY A 24 10.43 -9.41 -12.93
C GLY A 24 10.43 -8.18 -12.04
N GLN A 25 9.26 -7.58 -11.86
CA GLN A 25 9.05 -6.64 -10.78
C GLN A 25 9.45 -7.41 -9.54
N ALA A 26 10.49 -6.95 -8.86
CA ALA A 26 10.85 -7.48 -7.57
C ALA A 26 9.58 -7.41 -6.73
N ASP A 27 9.03 -8.58 -6.40
CA ASP A 27 7.96 -8.67 -5.43
C ASP A 27 8.47 -7.94 -4.18
N PRO A 28 7.70 -7.01 -3.60
CA PRO A 28 8.01 -6.42 -2.31
C PRO A 28 7.88 -7.45 -1.17
N SER A 29 7.94 -8.73 -1.48
CA SER A 29 8.00 -9.88 -0.57
C SER A 29 9.37 -10.00 0.12
N GLY A 30 10.08 -8.89 0.33
CA GLY A 30 11.18 -8.86 1.26
C GLY A 30 10.65 -9.05 2.66
N ALA A 31 10.86 -10.21 3.29
CA ALA A 31 10.78 -10.53 4.72
C ALA A 31 9.56 -10.03 5.53
N GLY A 32 8.63 -9.31 4.94
CA GLY A 32 7.38 -8.82 5.52
C GLY A 32 6.19 -9.55 4.91
N GLY A 33 5.09 -9.65 5.63
CA GLY A 33 3.87 -10.38 5.26
C GLY A 33 3.13 -9.91 3.99
N GLY A 34 3.77 -9.15 3.10
CA GLY A 34 3.13 -8.54 1.92
C GLY A 34 2.31 -7.29 2.27
N GLY A 35 1.33 -6.93 1.44
CA GLY A 35 0.50 -5.73 1.68
C GLY A 35 -0.36 -5.35 0.50
N CYS A 36 -0.88 -4.12 0.52
CA CYS A 36 -1.68 -3.52 -0.53
C CYS A 36 -0.84 -2.47 -1.27
N ARG A 37 -0.80 -2.54 -2.60
CA ARG A 37 0.05 -1.67 -3.44
C ARG A 37 -0.56 -0.31 -3.71
N GLN A 38 -1.86 -0.15 -3.48
CA GLN A 38 -2.59 1.08 -3.75
C GLN A 38 -3.62 1.36 -2.68
N GLY A 39 -3.93 2.65 -2.51
CA GLY A 39 -5.06 3.12 -1.74
C GLY A 39 -5.82 4.22 -2.48
N SER A 40 -7.02 4.52 -2.00
CA SER A 40 -7.76 5.70 -2.44
C SER A 40 -7.20 6.96 -1.78
N VAL A 41 -7.77 8.10 -2.13
CA VAL A 41 -7.67 9.29 -1.28
C VAL A 41 -8.24 8.96 0.10
N MET A 42 -7.45 9.18 1.14
CA MET A 42 -7.87 9.07 2.53
C MET A 42 -8.53 10.39 2.93
N THR A 43 -9.81 10.31 3.22
CA THR A 43 -10.57 11.49 3.68
C THR A 43 -10.21 11.84 5.12
N GLY A 44 -10.31 13.12 5.46
CA GLY A 44 -10.11 13.61 6.83
C GLY A 44 -11.26 14.49 7.29
N ARG A 45 -11.79 14.23 8.49
CA ARG A 45 -12.87 15.01 9.09
C ARG A 45 -12.65 15.21 10.58
N LEU A 46 -12.77 16.45 11.05
CA LEU A 46 -12.80 16.73 12.48
C LEU A 46 -14.10 16.22 13.09
N VAL A 47 -13.97 15.57 14.23
CA VAL A 47 -15.08 15.07 15.04
C VAL A 47 -14.79 15.36 16.52
N PRO A 48 -15.79 15.46 17.40
CA PRO A 48 -15.56 15.59 18.84
C PRO A 48 -14.65 14.46 19.36
N GLY A 49 -13.74 14.78 20.26
CA GLY A 49 -12.77 13.80 20.77
C GLY A 49 -11.82 14.33 21.85
N THR A 50 -10.65 13.70 21.97
CA THR A 50 -9.69 13.89 23.05
C THR A 50 -8.41 14.62 22.64
N GLY A 51 -8.23 14.98 21.36
CA GLY A 51 -7.07 15.73 20.90
C GLY A 51 -7.04 17.17 21.39
N SER A 52 -6.04 17.94 20.96
CA SER A 52 -5.96 19.38 21.21
C SER A 52 -7.27 20.06 20.84
N ALA A 53 -7.76 20.96 21.60
CA ALA A 53 -9.09 21.55 21.43
C ALA A 53 -10.29 20.56 21.49
N GLY A 54 -10.14 19.39 22.10
CA GLY A 54 -11.23 18.42 22.26
C GLY A 54 -11.73 17.80 20.97
N GLN A 55 -10.85 17.59 19.99
CA GLN A 55 -11.22 17.07 18.67
C GLN A 55 -10.36 15.84 18.29
N ASN A 56 -10.96 14.98 17.48
CA ASN A 56 -10.27 13.90 16.77
C ASN A 56 -10.37 14.12 15.26
N ILE A 57 -9.48 13.48 14.50
CA ILE A 57 -9.61 13.33 13.06
C ILE A 57 -10.13 11.93 12.78
N ARG A 58 -11.26 11.81 12.10
CA ARG A 58 -11.71 10.55 11.52
C ARG A 58 -11.19 10.48 10.09
N ARG A 59 -10.54 9.36 9.76
CA ARG A 59 -10.00 9.11 8.42
C ARG A 59 -10.51 7.78 7.88
N ALA A 60 -10.67 7.69 6.55
CA ALA A 60 -11.05 6.47 5.86
C ALA A 60 -10.44 6.43 4.46
N ALA A 61 -10.03 5.24 4.03
CA ALA A 61 -9.51 4.97 2.69
C ALA A 61 -9.85 3.54 2.26
N THR A 62 -9.88 3.30 0.95
CA THR A 62 -9.93 1.95 0.38
C THR A 62 -8.51 1.50 0.08
N LEU A 63 -8.16 0.29 0.47
CA LEU A 63 -6.92 -0.41 0.11
C LEU A 63 -7.20 -1.36 -1.05
N ARG A 64 -6.27 -1.46 -2.02
CA ARG A 64 -6.42 -2.24 -3.24
C ARG A 64 -5.14 -2.99 -3.58
N GLU A 65 -5.27 -3.98 -4.45
CA GLU A 65 -4.17 -4.82 -4.91
C GLU A 65 -3.41 -5.42 -3.71
N CYS A 66 -4.18 -5.96 -2.76
CA CYS A 66 -3.62 -6.58 -1.58
C CYS A 66 -3.16 -8.01 -1.93
N VAL A 67 -1.90 -8.30 -1.59
CA VAL A 67 -1.30 -9.63 -1.70
C VAL A 67 -0.48 -9.88 -0.43
N SER A 68 -0.92 -10.81 0.38
CA SER A 68 -0.27 -11.15 1.65
C SER A 68 -0.52 -12.59 2.04
N SER A 69 0.50 -13.26 2.57
CA SER A 69 0.36 -14.56 3.20
C SER A 69 -0.46 -14.51 4.50
N LEU A 70 -0.53 -13.33 5.12
CA LEU A 70 -1.33 -13.10 6.33
C LEU A 70 -2.82 -12.90 6.02
N LEU A 71 -3.15 -12.63 4.75
CA LEU A 71 -4.50 -12.38 4.26
C LEU A 71 -4.75 -13.22 2.98
N PRO A 72 -4.72 -14.55 3.03
CA PRO A 72 -4.84 -15.39 1.85
C PRO A 72 -6.19 -15.16 1.15
N GLY A 73 -6.15 -14.83 -0.15
CA GLY A 73 -7.34 -14.60 -0.97
C GLY A 73 -8.01 -13.22 -0.80
N ILE A 74 -7.45 -12.35 0.04
CA ILE A 74 -8.00 -10.99 0.26
C ILE A 74 -7.28 -10.01 -0.65
N GLY A 75 -8.00 -9.41 -1.59
CA GLY A 75 -7.44 -8.47 -2.60
C GLY A 75 -7.69 -6.99 -2.29
N ALA A 76 -8.53 -6.67 -1.31
CA ALA A 76 -8.88 -5.29 -0.98
C ALA A 76 -9.36 -5.16 0.48
N GLY A 77 -9.41 -3.92 0.98
CA GLY A 77 -9.95 -3.62 2.30
C GLY A 77 -10.37 -2.15 2.44
N GLN A 78 -11.14 -1.87 3.48
CA GLN A 78 -11.50 -0.52 3.92
C GLN A 78 -10.75 -0.24 5.22
N PHE A 79 -9.88 0.76 5.18
CA PHE A 79 -9.19 1.28 6.35
C PHE A 79 -9.99 2.43 6.96
N SER A 80 -10.15 2.44 8.26
CA SER A 80 -10.71 3.57 8.99
C SER A 80 -10.01 3.75 10.33
N VAL A 81 -9.81 5.01 10.74
CA VAL A 81 -9.14 5.34 11.99
C VAL A 81 -9.71 6.63 12.58
N THR A 82 -9.67 6.72 13.91
CA THR A 82 -9.94 7.95 14.66
C THR A 82 -8.69 8.31 15.44
N ILE A 83 -8.10 9.46 15.13
CA ILE A 83 -6.81 9.92 15.64
C ILE A 83 -7.05 11.20 16.45
N PRO A 84 -6.55 11.31 17.69
CA PRO A 84 -6.58 12.57 18.45
C PRO A 84 -5.87 13.70 17.70
N TRP A 85 -6.58 14.79 17.39
CA TRP A 85 -6.04 15.89 16.59
C TRP A 85 -4.91 16.61 17.32
N ASN A 86 -3.81 16.87 16.61
CA ASN A 86 -2.62 17.57 17.11
C ASN A 86 -2.14 17.03 18.47
N ALA A 87 -2.17 15.70 18.61
CA ALA A 87 -1.76 14.99 19.82
C ALA A 87 -0.81 13.83 19.46
N PRO A 88 0.45 14.15 19.02
CA PRO A 88 1.44 13.13 18.71
C PRO A 88 1.71 12.27 19.94
N GLY A 89 1.80 10.95 19.75
CA GLY A 89 1.96 9.99 20.83
C GLY A 89 0.67 9.58 21.55
N ALA A 90 -0.47 10.17 21.23
CA ALA A 90 -1.75 9.68 21.72
C ALA A 90 -2.18 8.40 20.94
N THR A 91 -2.76 7.46 21.68
CA THR A 91 -3.25 6.21 21.11
C THR A 91 -4.42 6.46 20.18
N SER A 92 -4.44 5.77 19.05
CA SER A 92 -5.54 5.75 18.07
C SER A 92 -5.99 4.33 17.82
N ALA A 93 -7.26 4.16 17.49
CA ALA A 93 -7.87 2.89 17.10
C ALA A 93 -8.17 2.89 15.60
N ALA A 94 -7.72 1.86 14.91
CA ALA A 94 -7.97 1.63 13.50
C ALA A 94 -8.75 0.34 13.28
N THR A 95 -9.45 0.27 12.15
CA THR A 95 -10.18 -0.90 11.71
C THR A 95 -9.88 -1.15 10.24
N PHE A 96 -9.65 -2.40 9.87
CA PHE A 96 -9.50 -2.86 8.50
C PHE A 96 -10.65 -3.84 8.22
N ALA A 97 -11.61 -3.45 7.40
CA ALA A 97 -12.68 -4.33 6.93
C ALA A 97 -12.28 -4.91 5.58
N TRP A 98 -12.01 -6.20 5.52
CA TRP A 98 -11.47 -6.88 4.35
C TRP A 98 -12.57 -7.31 3.36
N SER A 99 -12.18 -7.54 2.11
CA SER A 99 -13.11 -7.87 1.02
C SER A 99 -13.82 -9.21 1.17
N ASP A 100 -13.36 -10.09 2.03
CA ASP A 100 -14.02 -11.36 2.41
C ASP A 100 -15.06 -11.18 3.54
N GLY A 101 -15.22 -9.96 4.05
CA GLY A 101 -16.13 -9.63 5.16
C GLY A 101 -15.49 -9.75 6.55
N SER A 102 -14.25 -10.22 6.65
CA SER A 102 -13.53 -10.24 7.93
C SER A 102 -13.08 -8.83 8.33
N VAL A 103 -12.80 -8.65 9.62
CA VAL A 103 -12.40 -7.36 10.19
C VAL A 103 -11.20 -7.54 11.10
N SER A 104 -10.20 -6.68 10.93
CA SER A 104 -9.07 -6.56 11.86
C SER A 104 -9.18 -5.27 12.66
N ALA A 105 -9.06 -5.39 13.97
CA ALA A 105 -8.91 -4.23 14.86
C ALA A 105 -7.41 -3.96 15.10
N ALA A 106 -7.04 -2.69 15.16
CA ALA A 106 -5.65 -2.30 15.36
C ALA A 106 -5.53 -1.08 16.28
N THR A 107 -4.38 -0.91 16.89
CA THR A 107 -4.03 0.24 17.73
C THR A 107 -2.67 0.81 17.33
N GLY A 108 -2.47 2.10 17.49
CA GLY A 108 -1.23 2.79 17.15
C GLY A 108 -1.24 4.26 17.60
N PHE A 109 -0.25 5.01 17.14
CA PHE A 109 -0.08 6.42 17.50
C PHE A 109 -0.47 7.40 16.40
N GLY A 110 -1.25 6.94 15.40
CA GLY A 110 -1.72 7.79 14.31
C GLY A 110 -0.62 8.35 13.40
N ASN A 111 0.47 7.63 13.26
CA ASN A 111 1.63 7.96 12.41
C ASN A 111 1.78 7.07 11.19
N GLY A 112 0.74 6.33 10.83
CA GLY A 112 0.74 5.36 9.74
C GLY A 112 1.00 3.92 10.18
N LEU A 113 1.53 3.70 11.37
CA LEU A 113 1.81 2.38 11.91
C LEU A 113 0.77 1.96 12.95
N TRP A 114 0.19 0.79 12.76
CA TRP A 114 -0.73 0.15 13.70
C TRP A 114 -0.34 -1.29 13.97
N LEU A 115 -0.50 -1.74 15.21
CA LEU A 115 -0.45 -3.14 15.60
C LEU A 115 -1.86 -3.72 15.49
N ILE A 116 -2.02 -4.79 14.72
CA ILE A 116 -3.28 -5.52 14.63
C ILE A 116 -3.44 -6.34 15.91
N THR A 117 -4.49 -6.05 16.67
CA THR A 117 -4.74 -6.65 17.97
C THR A 117 -5.78 -7.76 17.93
N ASP A 118 -6.61 -7.78 16.88
CA ASP A 118 -7.66 -8.78 16.70
C ASP A 118 -7.99 -8.98 15.21
N GLY A 119 -8.53 -10.14 14.86
CA GLY A 119 -8.93 -10.52 13.51
C GLY A 119 -7.75 -11.02 12.64
N PRO A 120 -7.93 -11.06 11.29
CA PRO A 120 -6.88 -11.47 10.37
C PRO A 120 -5.59 -10.68 10.55
N ALA A 121 -4.45 -11.35 10.46
CA ALA A 121 -3.10 -10.80 10.70
C ALA A 121 -2.86 -10.28 12.12
N SER A 122 -3.63 -10.72 13.13
CA SER A 122 -3.41 -10.36 14.53
C SER A 122 -1.97 -10.68 14.99
N GLY A 123 -1.38 -9.78 15.76
CA GLY A 123 0.01 -9.84 16.22
C GLY A 123 1.04 -9.23 15.27
N HIS A 124 0.63 -8.81 14.07
CA HIS A 124 1.50 -8.15 13.09
C HIS A 124 1.26 -6.64 13.03
N GLY A 125 2.30 -5.89 12.67
CA GLY A 125 2.17 -4.48 12.34
C GLY A 125 1.61 -4.30 10.93
N ILE A 126 0.96 -3.16 10.69
CA ILE A 126 0.64 -2.68 9.35
C ILE A 126 1.01 -1.20 9.24
N GLN A 127 1.84 -0.88 8.25
CA GLN A 127 2.22 0.49 7.91
C GLN A 127 1.38 0.94 6.72
N VAL A 128 0.61 1.99 6.90
CA VAL A 128 -0.14 2.67 5.84
C VAL A 128 0.64 3.91 5.43
N ASP A 129 1.11 3.95 4.19
CA ASP A 129 1.89 5.05 3.65
C ASP A 129 1.00 6.03 2.91
N VAL A 130 1.29 7.31 3.04
CA VAL A 130 0.57 8.41 2.40
C VAL A 130 1.53 9.33 1.66
N ALA A 131 1.03 10.00 0.63
CA ALA A 131 1.82 10.88 -0.21
C ALA A 131 2.39 12.09 0.56
N ASP A 132 1.71 12.55 1.59
CA ASP A 132 2.14 13.63 2.49
C ASP A 132 1.87 13.21 3.93
N SER A 133 2.88 12.68 4.59
CA SER A 133 2.77 12.16 5.95
C SER A 133 2.48 13.26 6.99
N TRP A 134 2.90 14.50 6.74
CA TRP A 134 2.60 15.63 7.61
C TRP A 134 1.11 15.95 7.63
N ASN A 135 0.50 16.05 6.46
CA ASN A 135 -0.93 16.32 6.31
C ASN A 135 -1.79 15.06 6.52
N GLY A 136 -1.20 13.88 6.38
CA GLY A 136 -1.91 12.62 6.35
C GLY A 136 -2.42 12.12 7.70
N TRP A 137 -1.89 12.58 8.83
CA TRP A 137 -2.17 11.95 10.11
C TRP A 137 -2.81 12.91 11.13
N TYR A 138 -2.12 13.31 12.18
CA TYR A 138 -2.71 14.00 13.33
C TYR A 138 -2.57 15.53 13.31
N TYR A 139 -1.81 16.11 12.37
CA TYR A 139 -1.63 17.56 12.29
C TYR A 139 -2.64 18.27 11.38
N SER A 140 -3.21 17.56 10.43
CA SER A 140 -4.15 18.11 9.47
C SER A 140 -5.32 17.15 9.26
N TYR A 141 -6.44 17.69 8.86
CA TYR A 141 -7.61 16.92 8.42
C TYR A 141 -7.80 17.00 6.88
N ALA A 142 -6.82 17.52 6.16
CA ALA A 142 -6.83 17.50 4.70
C ALA A 142 -6.88 16.07 4.14
N ASP A 143 -7.50 15.92 3.00
CA ASP A 143 -7.50 14.67 2.26
C ASP A 143 -6.09 14.40 1.72
N VAL A 144 -5.64 13.14 1.75
CA VAL A 144 -4.31 12.72 1.30
C VAL A 144 -4.38 11.36 0.60
N ALA A 145 -3.58 11.17 -0.45
CA ALA A 145 -3.52 9.89 -1.15
C ALA A 145 -2.79 8.84 -0.31
N VAL A 146 -3.39 7.65 -0.17
CA VAL A 146 -2.70 6.46 0.34
C VAL A 146 -1.91 5.84 -0.81
N THR A 147 -0.62 5.63 -0.60
CA THR A 147 0.29 5.06 -1.60
C THR A 147 0.45 3.56 -1.45
N SER A 148 0.46 3.06 -0.23
CA SER A 148 0.56 1.62 0.06
C SER A 148 0.09 1.29 1.48
N ALA A 149 -0.06 -0.01 1.76
CA ALA A 149 -0.16 -0.54 3.12
C ALA A 149 0.64 -1.83 3.20
N THR A 150 1.62 -1.92 4.10
CA THR A 150 2.58 -3.02 4.18
C THR A 150 2.51 -3.69 5.54
N PHE A 151 2.40 -5.03 5.56
CA PHE A 151 2.50 -5.79 6.79
C PHE A 151 3.95 -5.89 7.26
N LEU A 152 4.13 -5.75 8.55
CA LEU A 152 5.41 -5.87 9.24
C LEU A 152 5.40 -7.12 10.12
N SER A 153 6.49 -7.85 10.12
CA SER A 153 6.73 -9.03 10.98
C SER A 153 7.16 -8.64 12.38
#